data_b05b55482a1a797206d5178e60aaafc8
#
_entry.id   b05b55482a1a797206d5178e60aaafc8
#
_cell.length_a   1.000
_cell.length_b   1.000
_cell.length_c   1.000
_cell.angle_alpha   90.00
_cell.angle_beta   90.00
_cell.angle_gamma   90.00
#
_symmetry.space_group_name_H-M   'P 1'
#
loop_
_entity.id
_entity.type
_entity.pdbx_description
1 polymer ?
#
loop_
_entity_poly.entity_id
_entity_poly.type
_entity_poly.pdbx_seq_one_letter_code
_entity_poly.pdbx_strand_id
1 'polypeptide(L)'
;MPGLDDLLIQTLQSRDLPRLLYAISDRAREGTDARNAMVALYNEELGYMTLRAGSGSDWQPEMIGERISIGQEEHEGITAWVAARGMSYRSDDVTKEAHYRVLIPSTRSELASPIFDRYGRVRGVLNVESDEVGHFSDEDQQRLELLAAITALALDRQDARDREQAMREVSTALDMAQTEEELLQRVAMVIERVMHISAYSIFLWSDIKQAYVLRDVVGSSALPPDASYRKGEGCTGWVCEHGESLRLTAPINDPRWAGKHLEFPIEQTASFLVAPIVSAGRSFGCIRAIRRKAKNPFIENTFTEDDEQLLCMIGEQLGVGIEKIRSMQKQLHNERMAAWGELSAKSSHMLGNRLFAMKGDIGELRYLLSDDSVSREEILKFVERLEQGVSRMDAMLQEFRDFVAATRLKHDRSDVNEVVKAAATAAMPGNLQNERLLLELDERLTPFYFDAQKLERVVSELIENALHWAPSGRIVVRTGMASEAEVRSGKLSPTNSPFVKVEVEDEGPGVQADKKERIFDPYYSDRTKGLGLGLSIVEGVAQAHGGNVYEDGEPGRGARFIILLPFYQVPPSEE
;
A
#
# COMPACT_ATOMS: atom_id res chain seq x y z
N MET A 1 -1.77 -51.35 -11.92
CA MET A 1 -0.49 -50.94 -11.34
C MET A 1 -0.60 -50.91 -9.83
N PRO A 2 0.16 -51.71 -9.08
CA PRO A 2 0.19 -51.56 -7.62
C PRO A 2 0.73 -50.17 -7.26
N GLY A 3 0.03 -49.42 -6.41
CA GLY A 3 0.45 -48.11 -5.91
C GLY A 3 0.10 -46.87 -6.74
N LEU A 4 -0.68 -46.99 -7.83
CA LEU A 4 -1.19 -45.82 -8.56
C LEU A 4 -2.22 -45.06 -7.72
N ASP A 5 -3.06 -45.80 -6.97
CA ASP A 5 -4.04 -45.22 -6.04
C ASP A 5 -3.32 -44.40 -4.93
N ASP A 6 -2.21 -44.95 -4.41
CA ASP A 6 -1.41 -44.24 -3.39
C ASP A 6 -0.79 -42.97 -3.95
N LEU A 7 -0.29 -43.00 -5.20
CA LEU A 7 0.27 -41.80 -5.86
C LEU A 7 -0.81 -40.74 -6.12
N LEU A 8 -2.00 -41.16 -6.56
CA LEU A 8 -3.15 -40.25 -6.71
C LEU A 8 -3.57 -39.65 -5.37
N ILE A 9 -3.63 -40.43 -4.31
CA ILE A 9 -3.92 -39.93 -2.96
C ILE A 9 -2.85 -38.96 -2.50
N GLN A 10 -1.56 -39.28 -2.72
CA GLN A 10 -0.46 -38.36 -2.42
C GLN A 10 -0.57 -37.07 -3.23
N THR A 11 -0.88 -37.14 -4.52
CA THR A 11 -1.11 -35.97 -5.39
C THR A 11 -2.25 -35.10 -4.86
N LEU A 12 -3.32 -35.74 -4.35
CA LEU A 12 -4.45 -35.03 -3.76
C LEU A 12 -4.18 -34.44 -2.36
N GLN A 13 -3.24 -34.96 -1.60
CA GLN A 13 -2.99 -34.57 -0.21
C GLN A 13 -1.70 -33.75 -0.01
N SER A 14 -0.66 -33.99 -0.82
CA SER A 14 0.65 -33.35 -0.65
C SER A 14 0.58 -31.85 -0.88
N ARG A 15 1.37 -31.10 -0.09
CA ARG A 15 1.65 -29.66 -0.26
C ARG A 15 3.05 -29.39 -0.79
N ASP A 16 3.85 -30.44 -0.96
CA ASP A 16 5.26 -30.38 -1.36
C ASP A 16 5.37 -30.88 -2.81
N LEU A 17 5.32 -29.96 -3.77
CA LEU A 17 5.43 -30.27 -5.18
C LEU A 17 6.78 -30.92 -5.55
N PRO A 18 7.96 -30.43 -5.11
CA PRO A 18 9.23 -31.11 -5.35
C PRO A 18 9.24 -32.58 -4.93
N ARG A 19 8.76 -32.88 -3.73
CA ARG A 19 8.68 -34.25 -3.23
C ARG A 19 7.72 -35.12 -4.05
N LEU A 20 6.62 -34.52 -4.52
CA LEU A 20 5.65 -35.23 -5.36
C LEU A 20 6.22 -35.53 -6.76
N LEU A 21 6.92 -34.55 -7.38
CA LEU A 21 7.59 -34.76 -8.67
C LEU A 21 8.66 -35.85 -8.58
N TYR A 22 9.41 -35.90 -7.46
CA TYR A 22 10.34 -36.99 -7.20
C TYR A 22 9.65 -38.34 -7.12
N ALA A 23 8.54 -38.42 -6.37
CA ALA A 23 7.77 -39.67 -6.26
C ALA A 23 7.17 -40.11 -7.60
N ILE A 24 6.76 -39.18 -8.47
CA ILE A 24 6.28 -39.45 -9.83
C ILE A 24 7.42 -40.00 -10.70
N SER A 25 8.60 -39.36 -10.67
CA SER A 25 9.75 -39.83 -11.44
C SER A 25 10.20 -41.22 -11.00
N ASP A 26 10.21 -41.48 -9.70
CA ASP A 26 10.54 -42.83 -9.17
C ASP A 26 9.52 -43.89 -9.61
N ARG A 27 8.23 -43.52 -9.58
CA ARG A 27 7.16 -44.39 -10.05
C ARG A 27 7.22 -44.64 -11.57
N ALA A 28 7.61 -43.60 -12.35
CA ALA A 28 7.80 -43.77 -13.79
C ALA A 28 8.94 -44.77 -14.08
N ARG A 29 10.07 -44.60 -13.39
CA ARG A 29 11.21 -45.52 -13.47
C ARG A 29 10.84 -46.96 -13.11
N GLU A 30 10.22 -47.20 -11.96
CA GLU A 30 9.82 -48.52 -11.52
C GLU A 30 8.75 -49.15 -12.42
N GLY A 31 7.77 -48.36 -12.88
CA GLY A 31 6.65 -48.83 -13.67
C GLY A 31 7.01 -49.22 -15.10
N THR A 32 8.11 -48.72 -15.64
CA THR A 32 8.66 -49.03 -16.97
C THR A 32 9.97 -49.81 -16.92
N ASP A 33 10.39 -50.26 -15.73
CA ASP A 33 11.67 -50.92 -15.48
C ASP A 33 12.88 -50.12 -16.08
N ALA A 34 12.75 -48.81 -16.09
CA ALA A 34 13.74 -47.91 -16.66
C ALA A 34 14.91 -47.74 -15.69
N ARG A 35 16.09 -47.40 -16.24
CA ARG A 35 17.29 -47.10 -15.46
C ARG A 35 17.22 -45.73 -14.79
N ASN A 36 16.69 -44.75 -15.52
CA ASN A 36 16.51 -43.38 -15.03
C ASN A 36 15.13 -42.84 -15.44
N ALA A 37 14.62 -41.87 -14.66
CA ALA A 37 13.42 -41.09 -15.00
C ALA A 37 13.61 -39.63 -14.59
N MET A 38 13.07 -38.70 -15.38
CA MET A 38 13.24 -37.26 -15.15
C MET A 38 11.95 -36.50 -15.46
N VAL A 39 11.70 -35.43 -14.70
CA VAL A 39 10.64 -34.46 -14.94
C VAL A 39 11.28 -33.11 -15.28
N ALA A 40 11.05 -32.63 -16.48
CA ALA A 40 11.41 -31.28 -16.91
C ALA A 40 10.15 -30.43 -16.98
N LEU A 41 10.16 -29.27 -16.34
CA LEU A 41 9.06 -28.32 -16.39
C LEU A 41 9.46 -27.05 -17.12
N TYR A 42 8.51 -26.49 -17.81
CA TYR A 42 8.66 -25.26 -18.56
C TYR A 42 8.85 -24.06 -17.62
N ASN A 43 9.74 -23.16 -18.01
CA ASN A 43 9.88 -21.84 -17.41
C ASN A 43 9.39 -20.80 -18.42
N GLU A 44 8.22 -20.21 -18.13
CA GLU A 44 7.52 -19.29 -19.03
C GLU A 44 8.32 -18.01 -19.30
N GLU A 45 9.07 -17.51 -18.31
CA GLU A 45 9.87 -16.29 -18.46
C GLU A 45 11.10 -16.49 -19.32
N LEU A 46 11.73 -17.66 -19.22
CA LEU A 46 13.05 -17.91 -19.79
C LEU A 46 13.01 -18.61 -21.15
N GLY A 47 11.88 -19.20 -21.52
CA GLY A 47 11.70 -19.83 -22.83
C GLY A 47 12.42 -21.17 -23.00
N TYR A 48 12.72 -21.88 -21.90
CA TYR A 48 13.29 -23.23 -21.87
C TYR A 48 12.67 -24.04 -20.71
N MET A 49 12.89 -25.34 -20.72
CA MET A 49 12.55 -26.20 -19.57
C MET A 49 13.73 -26.30 -18.60
N THR A 50 13.41 -26.62 -17.35
CA THR A 50 14.41 -26.98 -16.33
C THR A 50 14.07 -28.35 -15.73
N LEU A 51 15.09 -29.15 -15.46
CA LEU A 51 14.93 -30.37 -14.68
C LEU A 51 14.49 -30.04 -13.26
N ARG A 52 13.41 -30.63 -12.82
CA ARG A 52 12.81 -30.38 -11.50
C ARG A 52 12.88 -31.58 -10.56
N ALA A 53 12.88 -32.76 -11.10
CA ALA A 53 13.03 -34.00 -10.35
C ALA A 53 13.58 -35.11 -11.24
N GLY A 54 14.15 -36.12 -10.63
CA GLY A 54 14.54 -37.34 -11.30
C GLY A 54 14.89 -38.44 -10.31
N SER A 55 14.97 -39.67 -10.80
CA SER A 55 15.36 -40.84 -10.03
C SER A 55 16.12 -41.85 -10.93
N GLY A 56 16.93 -42.70 -10.35
CA GLY A 56 17.64 -43.75 -11.06
C GLY A 56 19.12 -43.89 -10.67
N SER A 57 19.77 -44.87 -11.32
CA SER A 57 21.16 -45.26 -10.99
C SER A 57 22.19 -44.19 -11.39
N ASP A 58 21.91 -43.42 -12.45
CA ASP A 58 22.80 -42.40 -12.98
C ASP A 58 22.30 -40.98 -12.65
N TRP A 59 21.15 -40.86 -11.96
CA TRP A 59 20.61 -39.59 -11.53
C TRP A 59 21.43 -38.97 -10.40
N GLN A 60 21.72 -37.68 -10.52
CA GLN A 60 22.44 -36.90 -9.52
C GLN A 60 21.64 -35.63 -9.15
N PRO A 61 21.53 -35.28 -7.85
CA PRO A 61 20.79 -34.07 -7.41
C PRO A 61 21.26 -32.77 -8.06
N GLU A 62 22.53 -32.70 -8.47
CA GLU A 62 23.17 -31.55 -9.14
C GLU A 62 22.57 -31.30 -10.53
N MET A 63 21.89 -32.28 -11.13
CA MET A 63 21.17 -32.13 -12.41
C MET A 63 19.91 -31.28 -12.27
N ILE A 64 19.39 -31.09 -11.04
CA ILE A 64 18.25 -30.19 -10.82
C ILE A 64 18.61 -28.77 -11.24
N GLY A 65 17.77 -28.16 -12.09
CA GLY A 65 18.01 -26.84 -12.67
C GLY A 65 18.74 -26.86 -14.00
N GLU A 66 19.19 -28.03 -14.48
CA GLU A 66 19.74 -28.18 -15.84
C GLU A 66 18.72 -27.70 -16.87
N ARG A 67 19.22 -26.94 -17.87
CA ARG A 67 18.38 -26.28 -18.88
C ARG A 67 18.21 -27.18 -20.10
N ILE A 68 16.99 -27.35 -20.54
CA ILE A 68 16.62 -28.09 -21.74
C ILE A 68 15.94 -27.10 -22.69
N SER A 69 16.52 -26.90 -23.88
CA SER A 69 15.91 -26.12 -24.95
C SER A 69 14.56 -26.74 -25.36
N ILE A 70 13.76 -25.97 -26.07
CA ILE A 70 12.51 -26.46 -26.69
C ILE A 70 12.65 -26.19 -28.17
N GLY A 71 12.63 -27.22 -28.98
CA GLY A 71 12.85 -27.09 -30.40
C GLY A 71 12.77 -28.39 -31.15
N GLN A 72 13.03 -28.31 -32.46
CA GLN A 72 12.95 -29.43 -33.40
C GLN A 72 14.26 -29.60 -34.20
N GLU A 73 15.29 -28.88 -33.80
CA GLU A 73 16.59 -28.95 -34.48
C GLU A 73 17.34 -30.22 -34.08
N GLU A 74 18.32 -30.62 -34.94
CA GLU A 74 19.20 -31.72 -34.61
C GLU A 74 19.98 -31.45 -33.33
N HIS A 75 20.12 -32.48 -32.48
CA HIS A 75 20.85 -32.43 -31.19
C HIS A 75 20.23 -31.57 -30.07
N GLU A 76 19.00 -31.10 -30.19
CA GLU A 76 18.33 -30.40 -29.08
C GLU A 76 17.83 -31.34 -27.97
N GLY A 77 17.60 -32.61 -28.31
CA GLY A 77 17.17 -33.68 -27.41
C GLY A 77 15.72 -34.13 -27.67
N ILE A 78 15.44 -35.41 -27.36
CA ILE A 78 14.10 -36.02 -27.49
C ILE A 78 13.10 -35.26 -26.60
N THR A 79 13.50 -34.95 -25.39
CA THR A 79 12.67 -34.14 -24.44
C THR A 79 12.33 -32.76 -25.04
N ALA A 80 13.26 -32.08 -25.71
CA ALA A 80 13.01 -30.80 -26.38
C ALA A 80 12.00 -30.93 -27.52
N TRP A 81 12.13 -32.00 -28.31
CA TRP A 81 11.25 -32.31 -29.43
C TRP A 81 9.81 -32.61 -28.94
N VAL A 82 9.67 -33.42 -27.90
CA VAL A 82 8.37 -33.74 -27.28
C VAL A 82 7.70 -32.47 -26.76
N ALA A 83 8.45 -31.56 -26.12
CA ALA A 83 7.94 -30.28 -25.68
C ALA A 83 7.44 -29.40 -26.83
N ALA A 84 8.15 -29.38 -27.94
CA ALA A 84 7.79 -28.57 -29.12
C ALA A 84 6.60 -29.14 -29.90
N ARG A 85 6.45 -30.48 -29.94
CA ARG A 85 5.41 -31.17 -30.73
C ARG A 85 4.17 -31.51 -29.92
N GLY A 86 4.27 -31.64 -28.61
CA GLY A 86 3.17 -32.08 -27.75
C GLY A 86 2.78 -33.54 -28.05
N MET A 87 3.70 -34.38 -28.42
CA MET A 87 3.45 -35.79 -28.72
C MET A 87 4.49 -36.66 -28.02
N SER A 88 4.07 -37.81 -27.50
CA SER A 88 5.00 -38.78 -26.93
C SER A 88 5.93 -39.32 -28.00
N TYR A 89 7.17 -39.54 -27.64
CA TYR A 89 8.20 -40.08 -28.54
C TYR A 89 8.96 -41.21 -27.88
N ARG A 90 9.14 -42.30 -28.64
CA ARG A 90 9.90 -43.48 -28.22
C ARG A 90 11.03 -43.72 -29.21
N SER A 91 12.26 -43.74 -28.70
CA SER A 91 13.45 -44.12 -29.46
C SER A 91 13.96 -45.47 -28.97
N ASP A 92 14.02 -46.42 -29.89
CA ASP A 92 14.55 -47.76 -29.60
C ASP A 92 16.10 -47.75 -29.51
N ASP A 93 16.77 -46.84 -30.19
CA ASP A 93 18.23 -46.70 -30.16
C ASP A 93 18.61 -45.22 -30.33
N VAL A 94 18.87 -44.55 -29.24
CA VAL A 94 19.18 -43.10 -29.23
C VAL A 94 20.45 -42.73 -30.01
N THR A 95 21.34 -43.69 -30.28
CA THR A 95 22.54 -43.47 -31.08
C THR A 95 22.26 -43.28 -32.57
N LYS A 96 21.05 -43.60 -33.02
CA LYS A 96 20.56 -43.43 -34.39
C LYS A 96 19.63 -42.23 -34.55
N GLU A 97 19.32 -41.55 -33.44
CA GLU A 97 18.37 -40.43 -33.41
C GLU A 97 19.07 -39.11 -33.71
N ALA A 98 18.61 -38.41 -34.73
CA ALA A 98 19.14 -37.09 -35.07
C ALA A 98 18.86 -36.03 -34.01
N HIS A 99 17.76 -36.17 -33.26
CA HIS A 99 17.34 -35.25 -32.22
C HIS A 99 17.96 -35.54 -30.84
N TYR A 100 18.73 -36.66 -30.71
CA TYR A 100 19.24 -37.04 -29.38
C TYR A 100 20.36 -36.12 -28.89
N ARG A 101 20.22 -35.68 -27.66
CA ARG A 101 21.26 -34.97 -26.90
C ARG A 101 21.66 -35.82 -25.70
N VAL A 102 22.91 -36.14 -25.57
CA VAL A 102 23.42 -36.90 -24.43
C VAL A 102 23.34 -36.09 -23.15
N LEU A 103 22.47 -36.50 -22.23
CA LEU A 103 22.42 -36.01 -20.84
C LEU A 103 23.04 -37.04 -19.92
N ILE A 104 22.65 -38.31 -20.09
CA ILE A 104 23.19 -39.48 -19.38
C ILE A 104 23.91 -40.38 -20.38
N PRO A 105 25.24 -40.58 -20.24
CA PRO A 105 26.02 -41.32 -21.25
C PRO A 105 25.68 -42.80 -21.41
N SER A 106 25.05 -43.43 -20.39
CA SER A 106 24.67 -44.83 -20.43
C SER A 106 23.39 -45.12 -21.21
N THR A 107 22.63 -44.06 -21.60
CA THR A 107 21.31 -44.20 -22.26
C THR A 107 21.45 -44.79 -23.65
N ARG A 108 20.63 -45.85 -23.94
CA ARG A 108 20.51 -46.52 -25.20
C ARG A 108 19.11 -46.45 -25.81
N SER A 109 18.07 -46.39 -25.01
CA SER A 109 16.70 -46.08 -25.44
C SER A 109 16.06 -45.05 -24.54
N GLU A 110 15.12 -44.28 -25.10
CA GLU A 110 14.42 -43.18 -24.38
C GLU A 110 12.94 -43.20 -24.76
N LEU A 111 12.09 -42.93 -23.77
CA LEU A 111 10.66 -42.68 -23.94
C LEU A 111 10.27 -41.43 -23.19
N ALA A 112 9.70 -40.46 -23.90
CA ALA A 112 9.30 -39.16 -23.33
C ALA A 112 7.82 -38.87 -23.64
N SER A 113 7.11 -38.31 -22.66
CA SER A 113 5.70 -37.96 -22.77
C SER A 113 5.44 -36.53 -22.31
N PRO A 114 4.64 -35.72 -23.04
CA PRO A 114 4.33 -34.34 -22.67
C PRO A 114 3.38 -34.30 -21.47
N ILE A 115 3.59 -33.32 -20.60
CA ILE A 115 2.70 -32.97 -19.49
C ILE A 115 1.88 -31.76 -19.98
N PHE A 116 0.57 -31.93 -20.09
CA PHE A 116 -0.33 -30.88 -20.57
C PHE A 116 -1.03 -30.17 -19.43
N ASP A 117 -1.29 -28.87 -19.59
CA ASP A 117 -2.29 -28.20 -18.77
C ASP A 117 -3.72 -28.55 -19.26
N ARG A 118 -4.74 -28.10 -18.54
CA ARG A 118 -6.15 -28.29 -18.90
C ARG A 118 -6.56 -27.57 -20.20
N TYR A 119 -5.72 -26.67 -20.71
CA TYR A 119 -5.93 -25.96 -21.98
C TYR A 119 -5.23 -26.64 -23.16
N GLY A 120 -4.56 -27.77 -22.93
CA GLY A 120 -3.83 -28.52 -23.94
C GLY A 120 -2.44 -27.97 -24.27
N ARG A 121 -1.89 -27.05 -23.44
CA ARG A 121 -0.54 -26.52 -23.62
C ARG A 121 0.47 -27.37 -22.88
N VAL A 122 1.64 -27.57 -23.44
CA VAL A 122 2.71 -28.33 -22.79
C VAL A 122 3.30 -27.53 -21.62
N ARG A 123 3.24 -28.09 -20.42
CA ARG A 123 3.82 -27.56 -19.18
C ARG A 123 5.18 -28.18 -18.85
N GLY A 124 5.49 -29.31 -19.48
CA GLY A 124 6.72 -30.04 -19.23
C GLY A 124 6.75 -31.37 -19.96
N VAL A 125 7.75 -32.16 -19.63
CA VAL A 125 7.95 -33.51 -20.18
C VAL A 125 8.38 -34.44 -19.05
N LEU A 126 7.75 -35.62 -19.02
CA LEU A 126 8.19 -36.77 -18.21
C LEU A 126 8.93 -37.74 -19.14
N ASN A 127 10.16 -38.08 -18.79
CA ASN A 127 11.02 -38.92 -19.60
C ASN A 127 11.55 -40.08 -18.79
N VAL A 128 11.76 -41.23 -19.42
CA VAL A 128 12.41 -42.43 -18.90
C VAL A 128 13.49 -42.92 -19.87
N GLU A 129 14.60 -43.40 -19.33
CA GLU A 129 15.77 -43.83 -20.06
C GLU A 129 16.24 -45.21 -19.61
N SER A 130 16.71 -46.01 -20.58
CA SER A 130 17.31 -47.34 -20.34
C SER A 130 18.67 -47.48 -21.04
N ASP A 131 19.56 -48.30 -20.47
CA ASP A 131 20.84 -48.71 -21.07
C ASP A 131 20.69 -49.91 -22.02
N GLU A 132 19.47 -50.35 -22.29
CA GLU A 132 19.14 -51.39 -23.25
C GLU A 132 18.50 -50.81 -24.51
N VAL A 133 18.83 -51.37 -25.67
CA VAL A 133 18.18 -50.98 -26.95
C VAL A 133 16.80 -51.65 -27.06
N GLY A 134 15.78 -50.84 -27.45
CA GLY A 134 14.40 -51.35 -27.63
C GLY A 134 13.70 -51.74 -26.34
N HIS A 135 14.09 -51.15 -25.24
CA HIS A 135 13.57 -51.50 -23.91
C HIS A 135 12.07 -51.21 -23.74
N PHE A 136 11.57 -50.07 -24.28
CA PHE A 136 10.22 -49.59 -24.01
C PHE A 136 9.18 -50.14 -24.97
N SER A 137 8.04 -50.59 -24.45
CA SER A 137 6.86 -51.11 -25.16
C SER A 137 5.76 -50.04 -25.30
N ASP A 138 4.68 -50.37 -26.05
CA ASP A 138 3.49 -49.54 -26.14
C ASP A 138 2.76 -49.45 -24.77
N GLU A 139 2.86 -50.50 -23.95
CA GLU A 139 2.30 -50.48 -22.59
C GLU A 139 3.06 -49.50 -21.68
N ASP A 140 4.37 -49.42 -21.83
CA ASP A 140 5.20 -48.48 -21.09
C ASP A 140 4.91 -47.03 -21.50
N GLN A 141 4.66 -46.78 -22.78
CA GLN A 141 4.21 -45.49 -23.25
C GLN A 141 2.87 -45.09 -22.64
N GLN A 142 1.87 -45.96 -22.62
CA GLN A 142 0.57 -45.68 -21.97
C GLN A 142 0.72 -45.44 -20.47
N ARG A 143 1.61 -46.16 -19.80
CA ARG A 143 1.93 -45.91 -18.38
C ARG A 143 2.55 -44.56 -18.15
N LEU A 144 3.50 -44.16 -19.01
CA LEU A 144 4.17 -42.86 -18.89
C LEU A 144 3.20 -41.69 -19.15
N GLU A 145 2.34 -41.84 -20.18
CA GLU A 145 1.28 -40.87 -20.48
C GLU A 145 0.30 -40.68 -19.31
N LEU A 146 -0.07 -41.77 -18.63
CA LEU A 146 -0.91 -41.68 -17.42
C LEU A 146 -0.21 -40.96 -16.27
N LEU A 147 1.08 -41.23 -16.05
CA LEU A 147 1.88 -40.51 -15.05
C LEU A 147 2.10 -39.05 -15.39
N ALA A 148 2.25 -38.73 -16.69
CA ALA A 148 2.28 -37.33 -17.16
C ALA A 148 0.96 -36.59 -16.86
N ALA A 149 -0.18 -37.26 -17.04
CA ALA A 149 -1.50 -36.72 -16.66
C ALA A 149 -1.64 -36.51 -15.12
N ILE A 150 -1.10 -37.42 -14.30
CA ILE A 150 -1.04 -37.21 -12.85
C ILE A 150 -0.15 -36.05 -12.47
N THR A 151 0.98 -35.87 -13.19
CA THR A 151 1.86 -34.71 -13.00
C THR A 151 1.14 -33.41 -13.33
N ALA A 152 0.37 -33.40 -14.42
CA ALA A 152 -0.47 -32.26 -14.78
C ALA A 152 -1.45 -31.89 -13.66
N LEU A 153 -2.15 -32.87 -13.08
CA LEU A 153 -3.05 -32.65 -11.95
C LEU A 153 -2.33 -32.07 -10.72
N ALA A 154 -1.10 -32.53 -10.46
CA ALA A 154 -0.27 -31.99 -9.37
C ALA A 154 0.06 -30.50 -9.58
N LEU A 155 0.41 -30.14 -10.81
CA LEU A 155 0.72 -28.76 -11.19
C LEU A 155 -0.52 -27.87 -11.12
N ASP A 156 -1.64 -28.29 -11.69
CA ASP A 156 -2.90 -27.54 -11.64
C ASP A 156 -3.36 -27.27 -10.20
N ARG A 157 -3.14 -28.24 -9.31
CA ARG A 157 -3.45 -28.09 -7.90
C ARG A 157 -2.52 -27.10 -7.19
N GLN A 158 -1.25 -27.08 -7.55
CA GLN A 158 -0.31 -26.08 -7.04
C GLN A 158 -0.72 -24.68 -7.50
N ASP A 159 -1.03 -24.49 -8.78
CA ASP A 159 -1.51 -23.22 -9.32
C ASP A 159 -2.79 -22.73 -8.62
N ALA A 160 -3.72 -23.65 -8.32
CA ALA A 160 -4.94 -23.31 -7.57
C ALA A 160 -4.64 -22.83 -6.14
N ARG A 161 -3.67 -23.46 -5.47
CA ARG A 161 -3.22 -23.03 -4.12
C ARG A 161 -2.55 -21.67 -4.15
N ASP A 162 -1.69 -21.43 -5.15
CA ASP A 162 -0.98 -20.16 -5.30
C ASP A 162 -1.97 -19.02 -5.54
N ARG A 163 -3.03 -19.26 -6.32
CA ARG A 163 -4.15 -18.31 -6.51
C ARG A 163 -4.92 -18.07 -5.21
N GLU A 164 -5.25 -19.12 -4.47
CA GLU A 164 -5.93 -18.97 -3.17
C GLU A 164 -5.08 -18.20 -2.16
N GLN A 165 -3.78 -18.46 -2.14
CA GLN A 165 -2.84 -17.71 -1.31
C GLN A 165 -2.77 -16.24 -1.71
N ALA A 166 -2.72 -15.95 -3.01
CA ALA A 166 -2.75 -14.58 -3.54
C ALA A 166 -3.99 -13.82 -3.08
N MET A 167 -5.17 -14.45 -3.15
CA MET A 167 -6.41 -13.81 -2.71
C MET A 167 -6.42 -13.51 -1.22
N ARG A 168 -5.86 -14.40 -0.38
CA ARG A 168 -5.70 -14.12 1.05
C ARG A 168 -4.78 -12.93 1.31
N GLU A 169 -3.71 -12.80 0.56
CA GLU A 169 -2.77 -11.68 0.69
C GLU A 169 -3.39 -10.36 0.23
N VAL A 170 -4.15 -10.36 -0.88
CA VAL A 170 -4.93 -9.20 -1.30
C VAL A 170 -5.93 -8.80 -0.22
N SER A 171 -6.67 -9.75 0.36
CA SER A 171 -7.60 -9.46 1.47
C SER A 171 -6.88 -8.86 2.68
N THR A 172 -5.71 -9.39 3.04
CA THR A 172 -4.89 -8.82 4.12
C THR A 172 -4.40 -7.39 3.79
N ALA A 173 -4.01 -7.15 2.53
CA ALA A 173 -3.60 -5.82 2.07
C ALA A 173 -4.73 -4.79 2.21
N LEU A 174 -5.98 -5.20 1.90
CA LEU A 174 -7.18 -4.37 2.08
C LEU A 174 -7.41 -3.95 3.53
N ASP A 175 -7.17 -4.86 4.47
CA ASP A 175 -7.41 -4.58 5.89
C ASP A 175 -6.31 -3.69 6.50
N MET A 176 -5.11 -3.72 5.96
CA MET A 176 -3.95 -2.99 6.49
C MET A 176 -3.73 -1.64 5.84
N ALA A 177 -4.18 -1.43 4.59
CA ALA A 177 -3.93 -0.21 3.86
C ALA A 177 -4.77 0.97 4.38
N GLN A 178 -4.13 2.10 4.59
CA GLN A 178 -4.77 3.35 5.01
C GLN A 178 -4.95 4.34 3.85
N THR A 179 -4.15 4.19 2.78
CA THR A 179 -4.21 5.02 1.57
C THR A 179 -4.41 4.18 0.31
N GLU A 180 -4.94 4.82 -0.76
CA GLU A 180 -5.07 4.15 -2.06
C GLU A 180 -3.71 3.70 -2.60
N GLU A 181 -2.65 4.50 -2.44
CA GLU A 181 -1.30 4.20 -2.92
C GLU A 181 -0.72 2.97 -2.22
N GLU A 182 -0.84 2.91 -0.89
CA GLU A 182 -0.38 1.73 -0.13
C GLU A 182 -1.13 0.46 -0.55
N LEU A 183 -2.44 0.57 -0.79
CA LEU A 183 -3.25 -0.54 -1.29
C LEU A 183 -2.78 -1.01 -2.66
N LEU A 184 -2.58 -0.08 -3.61
CA LEU A 184 -2.11 -0.39 -4.96
C LEU A 184 -0.75 -1.08 -4.93
N GLN A 185 0.23 -0.55 -4.19
CA GLN A 185 1.57 -1.13 -4.07
C GLN A 185 1.55 -2.56 -3.52
N ARG A 186 0.75 -2.83 -2.48
CA ARG A 186 0.63 -4.16 -1.89
C ARG A 186 0.00 -5.17 -2.86
N VAL A 187 -1.05 -4.76 -3.56
CA VAL A 187 -1.73 -5.62 -4.55
C VAL A 187 -0.84 -5.87 -5.77
N ALA A 188 -0.09 -4.87 -6.19
CA ALA A 188 0.89 -4.95 -7.27
C ALA A 188 1.91 -6.08 -7.05
N MET A 189 2.51 -6.17 -5.86
CA MET A 189 3.45 -7.24 -5.50
C MET A 189 2.82 -8.64 -5.60
N VAL A 190 1.53 -8.76 -5.29
CA VAL A 190 0.80 -10.04 -5.41
C VAL A 190 0.61 -10.41 -6.88
N ILE A 191 0.17 -9.45 -7.71
CA ILE A 191 -0.04 -9.66 -9.15
C ILE A 191 1.25 -10.12 -9.83
N GLU A 192 2.37 -9.43 -9.58
CA GLU A 192 3.68 -9.79 -10.16
C GLU A 192 4.09 -11.22 -9.84
N ARG A 193 3.93 -11.62 -8.59
CA ARG A 193 4.38 -12.93 -8.13
C ARG A 193 3.54 -14.08 -8.70
N VAL A 194 2.22 -13.89 -8.84
CA VAL A 194 1.29 -15.00 -9.12
C VAL A 194 0.94 -15.12 -10.59
N MET A 195 0.93 -14.02 -11.34
CA MET A 195 0.43 -14.03 -12.72
C MET A 195 1.51 -14.20 -13.80
N HIS A 196 2.79 -14.22 -13.43
CA HIS A 196 3.90 -14.31 -14.40
C HIS A 196 3.72 -13.37 -15.60
N ILE A 197 3.43 -12.09 -15.31
CA ILE A 197 3.20 -11.05 -16.32
C ILE A 197 4.50 -10.35 -16.70
N SER A 198 4.57 -9.85 -17.91
CA SER A 198 5.72 -9.06 -18.37
C SER A 198 5.61 -7.59 -17.98
N ALA A 199 4.39 -7.08 -17.89
CA ALA A 199 4.07 -5.77 -17.35
C ALA A 199 2.60 -5.70 -16.92
N TYR A 200 2.32 -4.76 -16.01
CA TYR A 200 0.95 -4.34 -15.71
C TYR A 200 0.87 -2.82 -15.56
N SER A 201 -0.36 -2.30 -15.64
CA SER A 201 -0.68 -0.91 -15.32
C SER A 201 -2.08 -0.82 -14.70
N ILE A 202 -2.22 0.10 -13.73
CA ILE A 202 -3.49 0.37 -13.06
C ILE A 202 -3.95 1.77 -13.42
N PHE A 203 -5.18 1.87 -13.92
CA PHE A 203 -5.84 3.12 -14.26
C PHE A 203 -7.03 3.35 -13.34
N LEU A 204 -7.09 4.51 -12.69
CA LEU A 204 -8.21 4.91 -11.83
C LEU A 204 -8.87 6.18 -12.35
N TRP A 205 -10.18 6.30 -12.11
CA TRP A 205 -10.96 7.48 -12.47
C TRP A 205 -10.49 8.72 -11.72
N SER A 206 -10.28 9.80 -12.46
CA SER A 206 -9.98 11.14 -11.94
C SER A 206 -11.12 12.10 -12.26
N ASP A 207 -11.77 12.62 -11.23
CA ASP A 207 -12.83 13.63 -11.40
C ASP A 207 -12.28 14.94 -11.97
N ILE A 208 -11.03 15.25 -11.70
CA ILE A 208 -10.36 16.46 -12.21
C ILE A 208 -10.12 16.35 -13.73
N LYS A 209 -9.58 15.22 -14.19
CA LYS A 209 -9.24 14.99 -15.60
C LYS A 209 -10.42 14.44 -16.42
N GLN A 210 -11.52 14.01 -15.77
CA GLN A 210 -12.66 13.33 -16.39
C GLN A 210 -12.20 12.15 -17.28
N ALA A 211 -11.21 11.39 -16.77
CA ALA A 211 -10.59 10.27 -17.47
C ALA A 211 -10.03 9.25 -16.46
N TYR A 212 -9.81 8.03 -16.92
CA TYR A 212 -9.03 7.02 -16.21
C TYR A 212 -7.54 7.31 -16.40
N VAL A 213 -6.86 7.66 -15.32
CA VAL A 213 -5.44 8.05 -15.34
C VAL A 213 -4.57 6.93 -14.78
N LEU A 214 -3.36 6.84 -15.29
CA LEU A 214 -2.34 5.91 -14.79
C LEU A 214 -2.02 6.24 -13.33
N ARG A 215 -2.06 5.22 -12.47
CA ARG A 215 -1.73 5.32 -11.04
C ARG A 215 -0.53 4.47 -10.66
N ASP A 216 -0.39 3.31 -11.28
CA ASP A 216 0.72 2.42 -11.04
C ASP A 216 1.10 1.66 -12.31
N VAL A 217 2.39 1.36 -12.49
CA VAL A 217 2.90 0.62 -13.65
C VAL A 217 4.21 -0.08 -13.29
N VAL A 218 4.32 -1.34 -13.69
CA VAL A 218 5.55 -2.13 -13.58
C VAL A 218 5.89 -2.79 -14.92
N GLY A 219 7.20 -2.97 -15.17
CA GLY A 219 7.71 -3.65 -16.34
C GLY A 219 7.65 -2.85 -17.65
N SER A 220 7.16 -1.60 -17.61
CA SER A 220 7.04 -0.74 -18.79
C SER A 220 8.10 0.34 -18.83
N SER A 221 8.69 0.56 -19.99
CA SER A 221 9.53 1.73 -20.28
C SER A 221 8.87 2.71 -21.26
N ALA A 222 7.69 2.38 -21.79
CA ALA A 222 7.05 3.10 -22.89
C ALA A 222 5.76 3.85 -22.49
N LEU A 223 5.20 3.60 -21.30
CA LEU A 223 3.99 4.29 -20.83
C LEU A 223 4.36 5.69 -20.32
N PRO A 224 3.78 6.76 -20.88
CA PRO A 224 3.98 8.10 -20.32
C PRO A 224 3.29 8.22 -18.94
N PRO A 225 3.86 8.97 -18.00
CA PRO A 225 3.29 9.14 -16.65
C PRO A 225 1.89 9.76 -16.63
N ASP A 226 1.52 10.49 -17.70
CA ASP A 226 0.22 11.12 -17.89
C ASP A 226 -0.75 10.30 -18.75
N ALA A 227 -0.43 9.04 -19.02
CA ALA A 227 -1.28 8.14 -19.79
C ALA A 227 -2.71 8.12 -19.23
N SER A 228 -3.67 8.29 -20.10
CA SER A 228 -5.08 8.34 -19.71
C SER A 228 -6.01 7.87 -20.82
N TYR A 229 -7.19 7.41 -20.40
CA TYR A 229 -8.25 6.94 -21.28
C TYR A 229 -9.60 7.57 -20.89
N ARG A 230 -10.36 8.05 -21.88
CA ARG A 230 -11.74 8.44 -21.65
C ARG A 230 -12.64 7.21 -21.53
N LYS A 231 -13.86 7.39 -21.05
CA LYS A 231 -14.87 6.33 -21.06
C LYS A 231 -15.08 5.83 -22.49
N GLY A 232 -15.07 4.52 -22.68
CA GLY A 232 -15.22 3.88 -23.99
C GLY A 232 -14.00 3.98 -24.93
N GLU A 233 -12.95 4.70 -24.55
CA GLU A 233 -11.77 4.89 -25.39
C GLU A 233 -10.86 3.66 -25.39
N GLY A 234 -10.78 2.96 -26.50
CA GLY A 234 -9.95 1.77 -26.66
C GLY A 234 -10.41 0.61 -25.78
N CYS A 235 -9.62 -0.46 -25.74
CA CYS A 235 -9.91 -1.62 -24.89
C CYS A 235 -9.98 -1.26 -23.40
N THR A 236 -9.05 -0.42 -22.92
CA THR A 236 -8.95 0.01 -21.53
C THR A 236 -10.18 0.83 -21.11
N GLY A 237 -10.53 1.86 -21.87
CA GLY A 237 -11.70 2.69 -21.57
C GLY A 237 -13.03 1.93 -21.71
N TRP A 238 -13.08 0.96 -22.62
CA TRP A 238 -14.26 0.11 -22.79
C TRP A 238 -14.50 -0.77 -21.55
N VAL A 239 -13.45 -1.45 -21.04
CA VAL A 239 -13.53 -2.26 -19.81
C VAL A 239 -13.94 -1.42 -18.61
N CYS A 240 -13.37 -0.23 -18.47
CA CYS A 240 -13.71 0.70 -17.39
C CYS A 240 -15.16 1.17 -17.46
N GLU A 241 -15.74 1.31 -18.66
CA GLU A 241 -17.13 1.76 -18.84
C GLU A 241 -18.14 0.64 -18.63
N HIS A 242 -17.87 -0.56 -19.19
CA HIS A 242 -18.82 -1.69 -19.16
C HIS A 242 -18.70 -2.55 -17.90
N GLY A 243 -17.53 -2.53 -17.23
CA GLY A 243 -17.27 -3.38 -16.06
C GLY A 243 -17.07 -4.85 -16.43
N GLU A 244 -16.78 -5.14 -17.68
CA GLU A 244 -16.52 -6.49 -18.20
C GLU A 244 -15.02 -6.64 -18.55
N SER A 245 -14.44 -7.79 -18.26
CA SER A 245 -13.05 -8.09 -18.61
C SER A 245 -12.84 -8.27 -20.10
N LEU A 246 -11.59 -8.14 -20.53
CA LEU A 246 -11.21 -8.32 -21.93
C LEU A 246 -9.88 -9.05 -22.02
N ARG A 247 -9.91 -10.25 -22.61
CA ARG A 247 -8.73 -11.08 -22.86
C ARG A 247 -8.50 -11.26 -24.36
N LEU A 248 -7.35 -10.79 -24.86
CA LEU A 248 -7.01 -10.78 -26.27
C LEU A 248 -5.64 -11.43 -26.52
N THR A 249 -5.58 -12.33 -27.49
CA THR A 249 -4.33 -12.94 -27.98
C THR A 249 -3.65 -12.08 -29.04
N ALA A 250 -4.41 -11.26 -29.76
CA ALA A 250 -3.91 -10.34 -30.77
C ALA A 250 -4.69 -9.01 -30.67
N PRO A 251 -4.35 -8.13 -29.71
CA PRO A 251 -5.14 -6.92 -29.43
C PRO A 251 -5.31 -5.99 -30.64
N ILE A 252 -4.35 -5.98 -31.57
CA ILE A 252 -4.42 -5.16 -32.80
C ILE A 252 -5.60 -5.53 -33.71
N ASN A 253 -6.09 -6.76 -33.63
CA ASN A 253 -7.21 -7.25 -34.44
C ASN A 253 -8.58 -6.95 -33.80
N ASP A 254 -8.61 -6.48 -32.55
CA ASP A 254 -9.86 -6.13 -31.88
C ASP A 254 -10.35 -4.75 -32.37
N PRO A 255 -11.63 -4.61 -32.75
CA PRO A 255 -12.18 -3.34 -33.25
C PRO A 255 -12.16 -2.22 -32.21
N ARG A 256 -12.04 -2.54 -30.92
CA ARG A 256 -11.92 -1.58 -29.81
C ARG A 256 -10.49 -1.08 -29.62
N TRP A 257 -9.51 -1.66 -30.32
CA TRP A 257 -8.11 -1.26 -30.22
C TRP A 257 -7.90 0.16 -30.76
N ALA A 258 -7.49 1.09 -29.89
CA ALA A 258 -7.23 2.49 -30.25
C ALA A 258 -5.78 2.80 -30.62
N GLY A 259 -4.88 1.81 -30.55
CA GLY A 259 -3.46 2.00 -30.84
C GLY A 259 -2.71 2.94 -29.88
N LYS A 260 -3.26 3.19 -28.70
CA LYS A 260 -2.81 4.20 -27.75
C LYS A 260 -2.18 3.55 -26.51
N HIS A 261 -1.02 4.05 -26.09
CA HIS A 261 -0.37 3.73 -24.81
C HIS A 261 -0.25 2.24 -24.47
N LEU A 262 0.73 1.55 -25.01
CA LEU A 262 1.12 0.21 -24.60
C LEU A 262 2.38 0.24 -23.74
N GLU A 263 2.50 -0.74 -22.86
CA GLU A 263 3.69 -0.98 -22.04
C GLU A 263 4.87 -1.44 -22.90
N PHE A 264 4.58 -2.10 -24.03
CA PHE A 264 5.55 -2.58 -25.03
C PHE A 264 5.05 -2.32 -26.45
N PRO A 265 5.94 -2.32 -27.45
CA PRO A 265 5.54 -2.37 -28.85
C PRO A 265 4.58 -3.54 -29.13
N ILE A 266 3.57 -3.31 -29.95
CA ILE A 266 2.51 -4.28 -30.24
C ILE A 266 3.08 -5.58 -30.83
N GLU A 267 4.17 -5.49 -31.61
CA GLU A 267 4.85 -6.62 -32.22
C GLU A 267 5.44 -7.58 -31.19
N GLN A 268 5.78 -7.07 -30.01
CA GLN A 268 6.33 -7.84 -28.89
C GLN A 268 5.24 -8.38 -27.95
N THR A 269 3.99 -7.96 -28.12
CA THR A 269 2.87 -8.35 -27.27
C THR A 269 2.29 -9.68 -27.75
N ALA A 270 2.26 -10.70 -26.86
CA ALA A 270 1.62 -11.98 -27.11
C ALA A 270 0.16 -11.95 -26.68
N SER A 271 -0.11 -11.39 -25.53
CA SER A 271 -1.46 -11.39 -24.94
C SER A 271 -1.68 -10.15 -24.09
N PHE A 272 -2.94 -9.72 -24.07
CA PHE A 272 -3.42 -8.52 -23.40
C PHE A 272 -4.67 -8.87 -22.58
N LEU A 273 -4.66 -8.55 -21.31
CA LEU A 273 -5.74 -8.81 -20.38
C LEU A 273 -6.07 -7.53 -19.62
N VAL A 274 -7.34 -7.15 -19.60
CA VAL A 274 -7.84 -6.02 -18.82
C VAL A 274 -8.98 -6.50 -17.96
N ALA A 275 -8.89 -6.26 -16.65
CA ALA A 275 -9.94 -6.54 -15.68
C ALA A 275 -10.44 -5.25 -15.04
N PRO A 276 -11.74 -5.09 -14.82
CA PRO A 276 -12.31 -3.92 -14.20
C PRO A 276 -12.03 -3.88 -12.69
N ILE A 277 -11.84 -2.68 -12.15
CA ILE A 277 -11.84 -2.42 -10.71
C ILE A 277 -13.23 -1.93 -10.35
N VAL A 278 -14.03 -2.80 -9.76
CA VAL A 278 -15.46 -2.54 -9.51
C VAL A 278 -15.85 -2.86 -8.07
N SER A 279 -16.77 -2.08 -7.51
CA SER A 279 -17.46 -2.39 -6.26
C SER A 279 -18.91 -1.91 -6.33
N ALA A 280 -19.85 -2.71 -5.86
CA ALA A 280 -21.29 -2.40 -5.84
C ALA A 280 -21.84 -1.84 -7.17
N GLY A 281 -21.36 -2.36 -8.31
CA GLY A 281 -21.78 -1.91 -9.65
C GLY A 281 -21.18 -0.59 -10.12
N ARG A 282 -20.26 -0.01 -9.35
CA ARG A 282 -19.50 1.20 -9.72
C ARG A 282 -18.11 0.82 -10.19
N SER A 283 -17.70 1.34 -11.36
CA SER A 283 -16.33 1.22 -11.85
C SER A 283 -15.43 2.32 -11.29
N PHE A 284 -14.31 1.93 -10.69
CA PHE A 284 -13.25 2.83 -10.22
C PHE A 284 -12.12 2.93 -11.23
N GLY A 285 -11.99 1.93 -12.12
CA GLY A 285 -10.90 1.85 -13.09
C GLY A 285 -10.70 0.46 -13.63
N CYS A 286 -9.47 0.12 -13.99
CA CYS A 286 -9.09 -1.22 -14.45
C CYS A 286 -7.62 -1.54 -14.14
N ILE A 287 -7.33 -2.84 -14.12
CA ILE A 287 -5.98 -3.40 -14.11
C ILE A 287 -5.73 -3.96 -15.52
N ARG A 288 -4.62 -3.60 -16.12
CA ARG A 288 -4.19 -4.10 -17.42
C ARG A 288 -2.90 -4.90 -17.26
N ALA A 289 -2.89 -6.11 -17.76
CA ALA A 289 -1.74 -7.00 -17.75
C ALA A 289 -1.34 -7.37 -19.17
N ILE A 290 -0.03 -7.50 -19.42
CA ILE A 290 0.52 -7.84 -20.73
C ILE A 290 1.56 -8.94 -20.58
N ARG A 291 1.50 -9.93 -21.48
CA ARG A 291 2.55 -10.91 -21.71
C ARG A 291 3.26 -10.64 -23.02
N ARG A 292 4.60 -10.68 -23.00
CA ARG A 292 5.42 -10.58 -24.21
C ARG A 292 5.43 -11.88 -24.99
N LYS A 293 5.62 -11.79 -26.28
CA LYS A 293 5.91 -12.96 -27.12
C LYS A 293 7.12 -13.69 -26.57
N ALA A 294 7.00 -14.99 -26.41
CA ALA A 294 8.13 -15.81 -26.03
C ALA A 294 9.20 -15.75 -27.13
N LYS A 295 10.46 -15.82 -26.72
CA LYS A 295 11.59 -15.90 -27.70
C LYS A 295 11.54 -17.19 -28.51
N ASN A 296 10.97 -18.25 -27.93
CA ASN A 296 10.82 -19.54 -28.55
C ASN A 296 9.47 -19.64 -29.27
N PRO A 297 9.42 -19.94 -30.60
CA PRO A 297 8.17 -19.96 -31.36
C PRO A 297 7.23 -21.11 -31.01
N PHE A 298 7.72 -22.14 -30.29
CA PHE A 298 6.90 -23.28 -29.84
C PHE A 298 6.15 -22.99 -28.52
N ILE A 299 6.31 -21.80 -27.99
CA ILE A 299 5.73 -21.44 -26.69
C ILE A 299 4.65 -20.40 -26.88
N GLU A 300 3.45 -20.74 -26.45
CA GLU A 300 2.32 -19.86 -26.43
C GLU A 300 2.23 -19.14 -25.08
N ASN A 301 2.69 -17.89 -25.02
CA ASN A 301 2.64 -17.08 -23.80
C ASN A 301 1.37 -16.21 -23.79
N THR A 302 0.20 -16.86 -23.69
CA THR A 302 -1.11 -16.17 -23.68
C THR A 302 -1.80 -16.32 -22.33
N PHE A 303 -2.65 -15.33 -21.97
CA PHE A 303 -3.48 -15.44 -20.79
C PHE A 303 -4.56 -16.50 -20.96
N THR A 304 -4.81 -17.24 -19.88
CA THR A 304 -5.87 -18.25 -19.78
C THR A 304 -7.15 -17.64 -19.19
N GLU A 305 -8.21 -18.44 -19.17
CA GLU A 305 -9.45 -18.09 -18.46
C GLU A 305 -9.23 -17.96 -16.95
N ASP A 306 -8.35 -18.80 -16.40
CA ASP A 306 -7.97 -18.71 -14.98
C ASP A 306 -7.23 -17.43 -14.64
N ASP A 307 -6.32 -16.96 -15.52
CA ASP A 307 -5.64 -15.68 -15.38
C ASP A 307 -6.65 -14.53 -15.37
N GLU A 308 -7.64 -14.60 -16.27
CA GLU A 308 -8.72 -13.62 -16.37
C GLU A 308 -9.58 -13.60 -15.10
N GLN A 309 -10.01 -14.76 -14.62
CA GLN A 309 -10.78 -14.88 -13.38
C GLN A 309 -10.01 -14.36 -12.16
N LEU A 310 -8.72 -14.71 -12.05
CA LEU A 310 -7.87 -14.22 -10.96
C LEU A 310 -7.75 -12.70 -10.98
N LEU A 311 -7.48 -12.11 -12.16
CA LEU A 311 -7.32 -10.66 -12.27
C LEU A 311 -8.64 -9.93 -12.00
N CYS A 312 -9.78 -10.50 -12.41
CA CYS A 312 -11.10 -9.97 -12.08
C CYS A 312 -11.37 -9.99 -10.57
N MET A 313 -11.08 -11.11 -9.90
CA MET A 313 -11.23 -11.20 -8.43
C MET A 313 -10.34 -10.16 -7.71
N ILE A 314 -9.10 -9.97 -8.17
CA ILE A 314 -8.21 -8.93 -7.62
C ILE A 314 -8.80 -7.55 -7.88
N GLY A 315 -9.33 -7.28 -9.07
CA GLY A 315 -9.98 -6.02 -9.42
C GLY A 315 -11.21 -5.70 -8.55
N GLU A 316 -12.05 -6.70 -8.27
CA GLU A 316 -13.19 -6.56 -7.36
C GLU A 316 -12.74 -6.24 -5.93
N GLN A 317 -11.75 -6.97 -5.41
CA GLN A 317 -11.20 -6.71 -4.09
C GLN A 317 -10.58 -5.30 -3.99
N LEU A 318 -9.82 -4.89 -5.00
CA LEU A 318 -9.30 -3.52 -5.10
C LEU A 318 -10.41 -2.48 -5.09
N GLY A 319 -11.50 -2.71 -5.84
CA GLY A 319 -12.66 -1.85 -5.86
C GLY A 319 -13.27 -1.65 -4.48
N VAL A 320 -13.45 -2.75 -3.73
CA VAL A 320 -13.94 -2.72 -2.32
C VAL A 320 -13.00 -1.92 -1.44
N GLY A 321 -11.67 -2.12 -1.57
CA GLY A 321 -10.67 -1.39 -0.78
C GLY A 321 -10.67 0.11 -1.05
N ILE A 322 -10.68 0.50 -2.31
CA ILE A 322 -10.74 1.90 -2.73
C ILE A 322 -12.03 2.56 -2.22
N GLU A 323 -13.17 1.87 -2.34
CA GLU A 323 -14.44 2.39 -1.84
C GLU A 323 -14.43 2.59 -0.32
N LYS A 324 -13.88 1.62 0.43
CA LYS A 324 -13.70 1.69 1.90
C LYS A 324 -12.86 2.91 2.29
N ILE A 325 -11.70 3.08 1.66
CA ILE A 325 -10.77 4.19 1.94
C ILE A 325 -11.45 5.54 1.63
N ARG A 326 -12.06 5.70 0.44
CA ARG A 326 -12.76 6.93 0.06
C ARG A 326 -13.95 7.24 0.96
N SER A 327 -14.72 6.23 1.36
CA SER A 327 -15.85 6.40 2.28
C SER A 327 -15.39 6.84 3.66
N MET A 328 -14.30 6.27 4.16
CA MET A 328 -13.70 6.67 5.44
C MET A 328 -13.18 8.12 5.39
N GLN A 329 -12.47 8.49 4.33
CA GLN A 329 -12.02 9.88 4.14
C GLN A 329 -13.19 10.86 4.08
N LYS A 330 -14.26 10.50 3.35
CA LYS A 330 -15.49 11.33 3.28
C LYS A 330 -16.19 11.44 4.63
N GLN A 331 -16.24 10.35 5.39
CA GLN A 331 -16.83 10.38 6.73
C GLN A 331 -16.04 11.31 7.66
N LEU A 332 -14.72 11.17 7.70
CA LEU A 332 -13.84 12.06 8.47
C LEU A 332 -14.00 13.53 8.06
N HIS A 333 -14.10 13.79 6.75
CA HIS A 333 -14.38 15.13 6.26
C HIS A 333 -15.73 15.66 6.75
N ASN A 334 -16.79 14.85 6.68
CA ASN A 334 -18.13 15.23 7.14
C ASN A 334 -18.18 15.47 8.66
N GLU A 335 -17.51 14.65 9.45
CA GLU A 335 -17.39 14.82 10.89
C GLU A 335 -16.69 16.13 11.23
N ARG A 336 -15.58 16.45 10.52
CA ARG A 336 -14.90 17.75 10.64
C ARG A 336 -15.83 18.90 10.26
N MET A 337 -16.60 18.79 9.19
CA MET A 337 -17.53 19.83 8.75
C MET A 337 -18.69 20.02 9.74
N ALA A 338 -19.18 18.96 10.35
CA ALA A 338 -20.21 19.04 11.40
C ALA A 338 -19.69 19.75 12.66
N ALA A 339 -18.48 19.40 13.10
CA ALA A 339 -17.79 20.09 14.20
C ALA A 339 -17.60 21.59 13.87
N TRP A 340 -17.24 21.92 12.62
CA TRP A 340 -17.13 23.30 12.15
C TRP A 340 -18.46 24.06 12.19
N GLY A 341 -19.58 23.41 11.85
CA GLY A 341 -20.92 24.00 11.95
C GLY A 341 -21.29 24.38 13.38
N GLU A 342 -21.04 23.48 14.35
CA GLU A 342 -21.27 23.73 15.76
C GLU A 342 -20.36 24.85 16.30
N LEU A 343 -19.07 24.82 15.93
CA LEU A 343 -18.08 25.83 16.28
C LEU A 343 -18.50 27.23 15.79
N SER A 344 -18.95 27.34 14.55
CA SER A 344 -19.39 28.59 13.95
C SER A 344 -20.62 29.17 14.66
N ALA A 345 -21.57 28.30 15.03
CA ALA A 345 -22.76 28.71 15.76
C ALA A 345 -22.42 29.22 17.18
N LYS A 346 -21.59 28.50 17.93
CA LYS A 346 -21.15 28.91 19.29
C LYS A 346 -20.33 30.21 19.25
N SER A 347 -19.39 30.34 18.29
CA SER A 347 -18.58 31.56 18.12
C SER A 347 -19.47 32.77 17.79
N SER A 348 -20.45 32.60 16.88
CA SER A 348 -21.39 33.67 16.55
C SER A 348 -22.23 34.10 17.75
N HIS A 349 -22.68 33.17 18.58
CA HIS A 349 -23.43 33.47 19.78
C HIS A 349 -22.57 34.22 20.83
N MET A 350 -21.32 33.81 21.05
CA MET A 350 -20.42 34.48 21.98
C MET A 350 -20.01 35.88 21.49
N LEU A 351 -19.71 36.06 20.21
CA LEU A 351 -19.45 37.38 19.62
C LEU A 351 -20.68 38.28 19.73
N GLY A 352 -21.89 37.73 19.47
CA GLY A 352 -23.14 38.47 19.62
C GLY A 352 -23.39 38.97 21.05
N ASN A 353 -23.13 38.12 22.07
CA ASN A 353 -23.27 38.51 23.47
C ASN A 353 -22.30 39.64 23.88
N ARG A 354 -21.03 39.59 23.39
CA ARG A 354 -20.05 40.64 23.68
C ARG A 354 -20.39 41.94 22.96
N LEU A 355 -20.82 41.89 21.71
CA LEU A 355 -21.34 43.05 20.99
C LEU A 355 -22.53 43.70 21.69
N PHE A 356 -23.43 42.85 22.23
CA PHE A 356 -24.58 43.34 22.99
C PHE A 356 -24.16 44.07 24.29
N ALA A 357 -23.17 43.50 25.02
CA ALA A 357 -22.63 44.15 26.22
C ALA A 357 -21.94 45.51 25.88
N MET A 358 -21.13 45.55 24.84
CA MET A 358 -20.49 46.78 24.39
C MET A 358 -21.50 47.82 23.91
N LYS A 359 -22.61 47.42 23.24
CA LYS A 359 -23.71 48.33 22.93
C LYS A 359 -24.38 48.89 24.18
N GLY A 360 -24.49 48.07 25.24
CA GLY A 360 -24.96 48.52 26.54
C GLY A 360 -24.05 49.59 27.13
N ASP A 361 -22.72 49.31 27.19
CA ASP A 361 -21.73 50.28 27.68
C ASP A 361 -21.75 51.60 26.90
N ILE A 362 -21.90 51.54 25.58
CA ILE A 362 -22.04 52.73 24.73
C ILE A 362 -23.33 53.50 25.04
N GLY A 363 -24.44 52.78 25.25
CA GLY A 363 -25.73 53.38 25.62
C GLY A 363 -25.67 54.10 26.96
N GLU A 364 -25.03 53.46 27.95
CA GLU A 364 -24.83 54.04 29.29
C GLU A 364 -23.88 55.23 29.24
N LEU A 365 -22.77 55.18 28.51
CA LEU A 365 -21.89 56.30 28.27
C LEU A 365 -22.63 57.47 27.61
N ARG A 366 -23.47 57.21 26.64
CA ARG A 366 -24.30 58.21 25.98
C ARG A 366 -25.28 58.89 26.91
N TYR A 367 -25.88 58.13 27.83
CA TYR A 367 -26.80 58.66 28.86
C TYR A 367 -26.02 59.54 29.83
N LEU A 368 -24.86 59.09 30.35
CA LEU A 368 -24.00 59.86 31.24
C LEU A 368 -23.49 61.17 30.60
N LEU A 369 -23.13 61.16 29.33
CA LEU A 369 -22.72 62.36 28.60
C LEU A 369 -23.85 63.39 28.39
N SER A 370 -25.11 63.07 28.69
CA SER A 370 -26.22 64.01 28.68
C SER A 370 -26.42 64.70 30.05
N ASP A 371 -25.69 64.30 31.09
CA ASP A 371 -25.67 64.88 32.42
C ASP A 371 -24.40 65.73 32.64
N ASP A 372 -24.53 67.05 32.80
CA ASP A 372 -23.41 67.99 32.99
C ASP A 372 -22.62 67.76 34.31
N SER A 373 -23.04 66.86 35.16
CA SER A 373 -22.41 66.52 36.47
C SER A 373 -21.39 65.40 36.40
N VAL A 374 -21.23 64.71 35.26
CA VAL A 374 -20.39 63.49 35.09
C VAL A 374 -18.91 63.85 35.11
N SER A 375 -18.14 63.15 35.92
CA SER A 375 -16.71 63.34 36.02
C SER A 375 -15.94 62.75 34.83
N ARG A 376 -14.83 63.39 34.45
CA ARG A 376 -13.93 62.87 33.42
C ARG A 376 -13.42 61.46 33.74
N GLU A 377 -13.26 61.16 35.02
CA GLU A 377 -12.78 59.84 35.49
C GLU A 377 -13.80 58.73 35.22
N GLU A 378 -15.10 59.02 35.40
CA GLU A 378 -16.18 58.06 35.07
C GLU A 378 -16.26 57.79 33.58
N ILE A 379 -16.13 58.78 32.74
CA ILE A 379 -16.07 58.64 31.28
C ILE A 379 -14.88 57.75 30.88
N LEU A 380 -13.71 57.96 31.46
CA LEU A 380 -12.51 57.17 31.16
C LEU A 380 -12.69 55.69 31.52
N LYS A 381 -13.38 55.35 32.62
CA LYS A 381 -13.68 53.94 32.98
C LYS A 381 -14.56 53.24 31.96
N PHE A 382 -15.50 53.93 31.32
CA PHE A 382 -16.30 53.35 30.22
C PHE A 382 -15.48 53.15 28.96
N VAL A 383 -14.63 54.12 28.62
CA VAL A 383 -13.70 54.00 27.45
C VAL A 383 -12.77 52.81 27.64
N GLU A 384 -12.18 52.64 28.84
CA GLU A 384 -11.33 51.48 29.16
C GLU A 384 -12.09 50.15 29.05
N ARG A 385 -13.37 50.08 29.52
CA ARG A 385 -14.20 48.88 29.34
C ARG A 385 -14.49 48.55 27.90
N LEU A 386 -14.75 49.56 27.05
CA LEU A 386 -14.97 49.42 25.63
C LEU A 386 -13.70 48.94 24.90
N GLU A 387 -12.54 49.53 25.20
CA GLU A 387 -11.24 49.13 24.67
C GLU A 387 -10.92 47.67 25.02
N GLN A 388 -11.17 47.27 26.28
CA GLN A 388 -11.03 45.88 26.70
C GLN A 388 -12.03 44.97 25.98
N GLY A 389 -13.24 45.43 25.70
CA GLY A 389 -14.25 44.71 24.96
C GLY A 389 -13.80 44.43 23.51
N VAL A 390 -13.28 45.46 22.84
CA VAL A 390 -12.73 45.37 21.48
C VAL A 390 -11.53 44.43 21.44
N SER A 391 -10.56 44.60 22.33
CA SER A 391 -9.37 43.74 22.41
C SER A 391 -9.71 42.28 22.61
N ARG A 392 -10.73 41.97 23.44
CA ARG A 392 -11.22 40.59 23.65
C ARG A 392 -11.90 40.03 22.40
N MET A 393 -12.63 40.85 21.64
CA MET A 393 -13.25 40.42 20.38
C MET A 393 -12.18 40.14 19.31
N ASP A 394 -11.15 40.99 19.22
CA ASP A 394 -10.04 40.79 18.29
C ASP A 394 -9.29 39.47 18.60
N ALA A 395 -9.00 39.21 19.87
CA ALA A 395 -8.39 37.96 20.31
C ALA A 395 -9.25 36.74 19.93
N MET A 396 -10.57 36.80 20.14
CA MET A 396 -11.49 35.73 19.74
C MET A 396 -11.52 35.50 18.24
N LEU A 397 -11.55 36.55 17.44
CA LEU A 397 -11.52 36.43 15.98
C LEU A 397 -10.19 35.84 15.51
N GLN A 398 -9.08 36.17 16.16
CA GLN A 398 -7.79 35.62 15.87
C GLN A 398 -7.73 34.12 16.23
N GLU A 399 -8.15 33.70 17.43
CA GLU A 399 -8.26 32.30 17.83
C GLU A 399 -9.12 31.49 16.83
N PHE A 400 -10.25 32.07 16.38
CA PHE A 400 -11.11 31.43 15.37
C PHE A 400 -10.43 31.28 14.00
N ARG A 401 -9.76 32.33 13.50
CA ARG A 401 -8.98 32.27 12.26
C ARG A 401 -7.90 31.20 12.32
N ASP A 402 -7.21 31.10 13.43
CA ASP A 402 -6.12 30.15 13.63
C ASP A 402 -6.62 28.72 13.70
N PHE A 403 -7.75 28.51 14.36
CA PHE A 403 -8.44 27.21 14.36
C PHE A 403 -8.82 26.77 12.94
N VAL A 404 -9.43 27.68 12.15
CA VAL A 404 -9.78 27.42 10.75
C VAL A 404 -8.54 27.14 9.90
N ALA A 405 -7.44 27.84 10.15
CA ALA A 405 -6.19 27.69 9.41
C ALA A 405 -5.35 26.50 9.87
N ALA A 406 -5.63 25.89 11.01
CA ALA A 406 -4.80 24.84 11.64
C ALA A 406 -4.50 23.66 10.70
N THR A 407 -5.45 23.28 9.84
CA THR A 407 -5.36 22.12 8.96
C THR A 407 -4.66 22.35 7.61
N ARG A 408 -4.39 23.61 7.24
CA ARG A 408 -3.66 23.94 6.00
C ARG A 408 -2.19 24.12 6.31
N LEU A 409 -1.36 23.13 6.00
CA LEU A 409 0.08 23.16 6.27
C LEU A 409 0.89 23.65 5.08
N LYS A 410 2.01 24.30 5.42
CA LYS A 410 3.08 24.62 4.48
C LYS A 410 4.35 23.92 4.96
N HIS A 411 4.73 22.83 4.32
CA HIS A 411 5.91 22.07 4.71
C HIS A 411 7.18 22.70 4.15
N ASP A 412 7.96 23.32 5.03
CA ASP A 412 9.29 23.83 4.73
C ASP A 412 10.35 23.05 5.53
N ARG A 413 11.55 22.86 4.97
CA ARG A 413 12.63 22.20 5.69
C ARG A 413 13.17 23.10 6.79
N SER A 414 12.92 22.75 8.05
CA SER A 414 13.17 23.61 9.20
C SER A 414 13.84 22.85 10.35
N ASP A 415 14.52 23.57 11.22
CA ASP A 415 15.11 23.06 12.46
C ASP A 415 14.09 23.21 13.60
N VAL A 416 13.65 22.10 14.18
CA VAL A 416 12.68 22.08 15.29
C VAL A 416 13.21 22.79 16.55
N ASN A 417 14.51 22.72 16.82
CA ASN A 417 15.12 23.35 17.97
C ASN A 417 15.08 24.89 17.85
N GLU A 418 15.29 25.42 16.66
CA GLU A 418 15.16 26.87 16.40
C GLU A 418 13.70 27.35 16.55
N VAL A 419 12.75 26.55 16.10
CA VAL A 419 11.31 26.82 16.26
C VAL A 419 10.91 26.82 17.74
N VAL A 420 11.40 25.86 18.53
CA VAL A 420 11.14 25.81 19.98
C VAL A 420 11.77 27.01 20.70
N LYS A 421 12.96 27.43 20.33
CA LYS A 421 13.60 28.65 20.88
C LYS A 421 12.80 29.91 20.54
N ALA A 422 12.31 30.02 19.31
CA ALA A 422 11.46 31.16 18.89
C ALA A 422 10.13 31.17 19.69
N ALA A 423 9.48 30.02 19.83
CA ALA A 423 8.26 29.87 20.63
C ALA A 423 8.47 30.25 22.10
N ALA A 424 9.57 29.81 22.71
CA ALA A 424 9.94 30.16 24.08
C ALA A 424 10.16 31.68 24.25
N THR A 425 10.77 32.32 23.26
CA THR A 425 11.00 33.77 23.26
C THR A 425 9.69 34.53 23.09
N ALA A 426 8.79 34.07 22.26
CA ALA A 426 7.48 34.67 22.03
C ALA A 426 6.58 34.61 23.28
N ALA A 427 6.53 33.44 23.94
CA ALA A 427 5.69 33.21 25.11
C ALA A 427 6.20 33.88 26.39
N MET A 428 7.50 34.15 26.50
CA MET A 428 8.15 34.68 27.69
C MET A 428 9.23 35.74 27.33
N PRO A 429 8.83 36.96 26.97
CA PRO A 429 9.79 37.99 26.65
C PRO A 429 10.51 38.51 27.90
N GLY A 430 11.88 38.57 27.87
CA GLY A 430 12.73 39.19 28.88
C GLY A 430 13.58 38.24 29.72
N ASN A 431 14.21 38.74 30.79
CA ASN A 431 15.19 38.00 31.64
C ASN A 431 14.62 36.83 32.45
N LEU A 432 13.31 36.65 32.48
CA LEU A 432 12.65 35.53 33.20
C LEU A 432 12.85 34.16 32.57
N GLN A 433 13.30 34.10 31.30
CA GLN A 433 13.54 32.84 30.58
C GLN A 433 14.56 31.92 31.30
N ASN A 434 15.61 32.47 31.89
CA ASN A 434 16.71 31.68 32.47
C ASN A 434 16.40 31.08 33.85
N GLU A 435 15.39 31.55 34.55
CA GLU A 435 15.09 31.12 35.92
C GLU A 435 13.96 30.09 35.98
N ARG A 436 12.99 30.15 35.07
CA ARG A 436 11.77 29.34 35.12
C ARG A 436 11.55 28.43 33.92
N LEU A 437 12.07 28.82 32.75
CA LEU A 437 11.92 28.06 31.51
C LEU A 437 13.25 27.41 31.15
N LEU A 438 13.31 26.09 31.22
CA LEU A 438 14.46 25.29 30.84
C LEU A 438 14.24 24.66 29.47
N LEU A 439 15.18 24.82 28.56
CA LEU A 439 15.20 24.18 27.24
C LEU A 439 16.21 23.03 27.24
N GLU A 440 15.75 21.80 27.09
CA GLU A 440 16.55 20.57 26.98
C GLU A 440 16.39 20.04 25.55
N LEU A 441 17.16 20.62 24.61
CA LEU A 441 17.02 20.35 23.18
C LEU A 441 18.06 19.32 22.72
N ASP A 442 17.61 18.33 21.94
CA ASP A 442 18.51 17.31 21.36
C ASP A 442 19.19 17.88 20.10
N GLU A 443 20.48 18.24 20.22
CA GLU A 443 21.30 18.80 19.13
C GLU A 443 21.56 17.80 17.98
N ARG A 444 21.22 16.52 18.14
CA ARG A 444 21.38 15.50 17.10
C ARG A 444 20.24 15.50 16.10
N LEU A 445 19.14 16.21 16.38
CA LEU A 445 18.03 16.35 15.43
C LEU A 445 18.49 17.17 14.22
N THR A 446 18.30 16.60 13.04
CA THR A 446 18.58 17.30 11.77
C THR A 446 17.32 17.94 11.23
N PRO A 447 17.43 19.05 10.44
CA PRO A 447 16.27 19.68 9.84
C PRO A 447 15.43 18.72 9.00
N PHE A 448 14.10 18.79 9.14
CA PHE A 448 13.12 17.98 8.43
C PHE A 448 11.93 18.84 7.94
N TYR A 449 10.98 18.24 7.20
CA TYR A 449 9.87 18.97 6.62
C TYR A 449 8.66 19.03 7.55
N PHE A 450 8.26 20.26 7.93
CA PHE A 450 7.05 20.57 8.72
C PHE A 450 6.70 22.06 8.58
N ASP A 451 5.53 22.48 9.06
CA ASP A 451 5.13 23.90 9.09
C ASP A 451 5.69 24.57 10.36
N ALA A 452 6.80 25.30 10.18
CA ALA A 452 7.53 25.95 11.28
C ALA A 452 6.68 27.00 12.01
N GLN A 453 5.87 27.80 11.29
CA GLN A 453 5.06 28.87 11.89
C GLN A 453 3.95 28.29 12.77
N LYS A 454 3.31 27.21 12.31
CA LYS A 454 2.26 26.56 13.10
C LYS A 454 2.82 25.82 14.30
N LEU A 455 3.97 25.15 14.15
CA LEU A 455 4.61 24.51 15.28
C LEU A 455 5.09 25.53 16.33
N GLU A 456 5.68 26.65 15.92
CA GLU A 456 6.05 27.73 16.82
C GLU A 456 4.86 28.19 17.67
N ARG A 457 3.72 28.42 17.02
CA ARG A 457 2.50 28.87 17.69
C ARG A 457 1.97 27.82 18.67
N VAL A 458 1.94 26.54 18.27
CA VAL A 458 1.47 25.43 19.11
C VAL A 458 2.35 25.28 20.35
N VAL A 459 3.66 25.37 20.20
CA VAL A 459 4.59 25.30 21.34
C VAL A 459 4.43 26.54 22.24
N SER A 460 4.25 27.73 21.65
CA SER A 460 3.95 28.95 22.43
C SER A 460 2.68 28.78 23.26
N GLU A 461 1.58 28.27 22.70
CA GLU A 461 0.33 28.01 23.38
C GLU A 461 0.52 27.04 24.58
N LEU A 462 1.31 25.97 24.41
CA LEU A 462 1.61 25.04 25.52
C LEU A 462 2.44 25.71 26.61
N ILE A 463 3.41 26.54 26.27
CA ILE A 463 4.19 27.30 27.25
C ILE A 463 3.33 28.34 27.97
N GLU A 464 2.44 29.04 27.30
CA GLU A 464 1.48 29.99 27.91
C GLU A 464 0.49 29.25 28.84
N ASN A 465 0.06 28.06 28.48
CA ASN A 465 -0.74 27.19 29.33
C ASN A 465 0.01 26.81 30.60
N ALA A 466 1.28 26.39 30.47
CA ALA A 466 2.14 26.06 31.59
C ALA A 466 2.38 27.27 32.51
N LEU A 467 2.63 28.46 31.96
CA LEU A 467 2.77 29.70 32.74
C LEU A 467 1.52 30.06 33.53
N HIS A 468 0.35 29.80 32.97
CA HIS A 468 -0.93 30.08 33.60
C HIS A 468 -1.20 29.14 34.79
N TRP A 469 -0.99 27.83 34.60
CA TRP A 469 -1.32 26.82 35.60
C TRP A 469 -0.22 26.60 36.64
N ALA A 470 1.03 26.93 36.30
CA ALA A 470 2.18 26.91 37.20
C ALA A 470 2.81 28.32 37.35
N PRO A 471 2.10 29.30 37.98
CA PRO A 471 2.55 30.71 38.00
C PRO A 471 3.87 30.93 38.74
N SER A 472 4.31 29.99 39.57
CA SER A 472 5.63 30.03 40.25
C SER A 472 6.47 28.76 39.99
N GLY A 473 5.96 27.79 39.24
CA GLY A 473 6.61 26.53 38.93
C GLY A 473 7.64 26.64 37.79
N ARG A 474 8.47 25.61 37.68
CA ARG A 474 9.38 25.43 36.57
C ARG A 474 8.63 24.89 35.35
N ILE A 475 9.06 25.31 34.17
CA ILE A 475 8.60 24.79 32.88
C ILE A 475 9.81 24.22 32.14
N VAL A 476 9.69 23.02 31.63
CA VAL A 476 10.75 22.35 30.86
C VAL A 476 10.23 22.03 29.46
N VAL A 477 10.94 22.45 28.43
CA VAL A 477 10.65 22.09 27.06
C VAL A 477 11.74 21.19 26.53
N ARG A 478 11.38 20.01 26.01
CA ARG A 478 12.32 19.01 25.50
C ARG A 478 12.04 18.71 24.03
N THR A 479 13.11 18.44 23.28
CA THR A 479 13.01 17.87 21.93
C THR A 479 13.81 16.58 21.87
N GLY A 480 13.41 15.63 20.99
CA GLY A 480 14.13 14.38 20.81
C GLY A 480 13.41 13.45 19.85
N MET A 481 14.01 12.30 19.58
CA MET A 481 13.32 11.22 18.87
C MET A 481 12.34 10.53 19.83
N ALA A 482 11.15 10.25 19.34
CA ALA A 482 10.14 9.53 20.11
C ALA A 482 10.47 8.04 20.18
N SER A 483 10.27 7.43 21.35
CA SER A 483 10.35 5.97 21.54
C SER A 483 9.08 5.28 21.00
N GLU A 484 9.16 3.98 20.72
CA GLU A 484 7.98 3.20 20.32
C GLU A 484 6.84 3.24 21.36
N ALA A 485 7.19 3.35 22.65
CA ALA A 485 6.19 3.46 23.70
C ALA A 485 5.43 4.79 23.63
N GLU A 486 6.12 5.90 23.40
CA GLU A 486 5.53 7.23 23.22
C GLU A 486 4.66 7.30 21.97
N VAL A 487 5.09 6.70 20.85
CA VAL A 487 4.29 6.62 19.61
C VAL A 487 2.98 5.85 19.84
N ARG A 488 3.03 4.74 20.57
CA ARG A 488 1.82 3.98 20.95
C ARG A 488 0.92 4.75 21.91
N SER A 489 1.50 5.45 22.91
CA SER A 489 0.74 6.33 23.83
C SER A 489 0.03 7.45 23.07
N GLY A 490 0.64 7.98 22.02
CA GLY A 490 0.03 8.92 21.08
C GLY A 490 -1.00 8.31 20.12
N LYS A 491 -1.38 7.03 20.29
CA LYS A 491 -2.33 6.31 19.41
C LYS A 491 -1.91 6.29 17.95
N LEU A 492 -0.60 6.39 17.68
CA LEU A 492 -0.03 6.31 16.33
C LEU A 492 0.50 4.90 16.06
N SER A 493 0.36 4.45 14.81
CA SER A 493 0.99 3.21 14.38
C SER A 493 2.47 3.45 14.09
N PRO A 494 3.37 2.53 14.45
CA PRO A 494 4.76 2.58 14.01
C PRO A 494 4.79 2.55 12.47
N THR A 495 5.10 3.69 11.86
CA THR A 495 5.29 3.81 10.41
C THR A 495 6.76 3.59 10.05
N ASN A 496 7.07 3.49 8.76
CA ASN A 496 8.45 3.42 8.26
C ASN A 496 9.27 4.70 8.56
N SER A 497 8.60 5.79 8.96
CA SER A 497 9.23 7.04 9.35
C SER A 497 9.25 7.19 10.87
N PRO A 498 10.40 7.50 11.48
CA PRO A 498 10.48 7.80 12.90
C PRO A 498 9.73 9.09 13.25
N PHE A 499 9.40 9.28 14.52
CA PHE A 499 8.74 10.49 15.01
C PHE A 499 9.71 11.33 15.85
N VAL A 500 9.63 12.66 15.67
CA VAL A 500 10.22 13.65 16.58
C VAL A 500 9.18 14.02 17.60
N LYS A 501 9.59 14.15 18.88
CA LYS A 501 8.76 14.68 19.95
C LYS A 501 9.17 16.09 20.35
N VAL A 502 8.17 16.90 20.65
CA VAL A 502 8.32 18.17 21.40
C VAL A 502 7.49 18.02 22.67
N GLU A 503 8.12 18.15 23.82
CA GLU A 503 7.52 17.93 25.15
C GLU A 503 7.53 19.24 25.92
N VAL A 504 6.40 19.60 26.56
CA VAL A 504 6.28 20.72 27.46
C VAL A 504 5.76 20.21 28.79
N GLU A 505 6.54 20.36 29.86
CA GLU A 505 6.25 19.89 31.22
C GLU A 505 6.22 21.09 32.18
N ASP A 506 5.24 21.13 33.06
CA ASP A 506 5.08 22.14 34.11
C ASP A 506 4.94 21.51 35.50
N GLU A 507 5.16 22.32 36.54
CA GLU A 507 4.97 21.94 37.96
C GLU A 507 3.62 22.45 38.51
N GLY A 508 2.58 22.48 37.70
CA GLY A 508 1.23 22.88 38.06
C GLY A 508 0.42 21.75 38.71
N PRO A 509 -0.90 21.92 38.80
CA PRO A 509 -1.80 20.92 39.42
C PRO A 509 -1.95 19.63 38.56
N GLY A 510 -1.45 19.62 37.32
CA GLY A 510 -1.65 18.53 36.38
C GLY A 510 -3.09 18.36 35.91
N VAL A 511 -3.34 17.37 35.08
CA VAL A 511 -4.66 17.07 34.49
C VAL A 511 -5.22 15.78 35.09
N GLN A 512 -6.46 15.82 35.53
CA GLN A 512 -7.17 14.63 36.07
C GLN A 512 -7.35 13.58 34.96
N ALA A 513 -7.25 12.29 35.31
CA ALA A 513 -7.24 11.18 34.34
C ALA A 513 -8.50 11.14 33.44
N ASP A 514 -9.68 11.48 34.00
CA ASP A 514 -10.96 11.53 33.28
C ASP A 514 -11.09 12.73 32.33
N LYS A 515 -10.19 13.72 32.45
CA LYS A 515 -10.19 14.93 31.64
C LYS A 515 -9.13 14.92 30.53
N LYS A 516 -8.13 14.03 30.56
CA LYS A 516 -6.97 14.04 29.66
C LYS A 516 -7.32 14.02 28.18
N GLU A 517 -8.35 13.31 27.76
CA GLU A 517 -8.84 13.34 26.38
C GLU A 517 -9.70 14.58 26.11
N ARG A 518 -10.52 14.99 27.07
CA ARG A 518 -11.48 16.08 26.91
C ARG A 518 -10.85 17.47 26.88
N ILE A 519 -9.64 17.65 27.41
CA ILE A 519 -8.95 18.95 27.37
C ILE A 519 -8.64 19.43 25.96
N PHE A 520 -8.65 18.53 24.97
CA PHE A 520 -8.47 18.85 23.56
C PHE A 520 -9.80 19.14 22.85
N ASP A 521 -10.94 18.88 23.50
CA ASP A 521 -12.26 19.22 22.94
C ASP A 521 -12.37 20.74 22.73
N PRO A 522 -12.85 21.20 21.58
CA PRO A 522 -13.10 22.61 21.37
C PRO A 522 -14.04 23.20 22.43
N TYR A 523 -13.72 24.42 22.92
CA TYR A 523 -14.40 25.13 24.01
C TYR A 523 -14.32 24.48 25.39
N TYR A 524 -13.55 23.46 25.55
CA TYR A 524 -13.25 22.95 26.89
C TYR A 524 -12.22 23.88 27.55
N SER A 525 -12.60 24.52 28.64
CA SER A 525 -11.72 25.39 29.41
C SER A 525 -12.20 25.54 30.84
N ASP A 526 -11.32 25.28 31.77
CA ASP A 526 -11.52 25.61 33.20
C ASP A 526 -11.09 27.08 33.52
N ARG A 527 -10.68 27.86 32.46
CA ARG A 527 -10.31 29.27 32.59
C ARG A 527 -11.53 30.17 32.50
N THR A 528 -11.55 31.23 33.30
CA THR A 528 -12.57 32.30 33.23
C THR A 528 -12.40 33.24 32.05
N LYS A 529 -11.23 33.19 31.37
CA LYS A 529 -10.86 34.00 30.18
C LYS A 529 -10.29 33.11 29.11
N GLY A 530 -10.81 33.18 27.89
CA GLY A 530 -10.40 32.41 26.72
C GLY A 530 -11.56 31.66 26.10
N LEU A 531 -11.45 31.28 24.79
CA LEU A 531 -12.47 30.51 24.06
C LEU A 531 -12.37 29.01 24.34
N GLY A 532 -11.27 28.53 24.94
CA GLY A 532 -11.01 27.10 25.08
C GLY A 532 -10.68 26.42 23.73
N LEU A 533 -10.09 27.16 22.79
CA LEU A 533 -9.67 26.63 21.48
C LEU A 533 -8.17 26.31 21.43
N GLY A 534 -7.35 26.78 22.38
CA GLY A 534 -5.89 26.63 22.33
C GLY A 534 -5.43 25.18 22.17
N LEU A 535 -5.84 24.29 23.08
CA LEU A 535 -5.45 22.87 23.01
C LEU A 535 -6.07 22.14 21.82
N SER A 536 -7.26 22.51 21.36
CA SER A 536 -7.84 21.95 20.12
C SER A 536 -7.11 22.39 18.86
N ILE A 537 -6.50 23.61 18.86
CA ILE A 537 -5.58 24.06 17.80
C ILE A 537 -4.29 23.24 17.84
N VAL A 538 -3.74 22.96 19.03
CA VAL A 538 -2.55 22.12 19.20
C VAL A 538 -2.79 20.74 18.61
N GLU A 539 -3.90 20.10 18.94
CA GLU A 539 -4.27 18.80 18.40
C GLU A 539 -4.47 18.85 16.88
N GLY A 540 -5.22 19.84 16.39
CA GLY A 540 -5.48 19.99 14.95
C GLY A 540 -4.22 20.17 14.11
N VAL A 541 -3.24 20.95 14.62
CA VAL A 541 -1.95 21.13 13.95
C VAL A 541 -1.11 19.85 13.98
N ALA A 542 -1.05 19.15 15.13
CA ALA A 542 -0.32 17.88 15.24
C ALA A 542 -0.89 16.83 14.28
N GLN A 543 -2.22 16.66 14.25
CA GLN A 543 -2.92 15.73 13.35
C GLN A 543 -2.77 16.10 11.87
N ALA A 544 -2.80 17.39 11.53
CA ALA A 544 -2.57 17.85 10.16
C ALA A 544 -1.16 17.47 9.66
N HIS A 545 -0.15 17.46 10.53
CA HIS A 545 1.20 16.97 10.22
C HIS A 545 1.31 15.43 10.13
N GLY A 546 0.22 14.69 10.32
CA GLY A 546 0.26 13.22 10.41
C GLY A 546 0.79 12.69 11.75
N GLY A 547 0.85 13.56 12.76
CA GLY A 547 1.25 13.26 14.13
C GLY A 547 0.07 13.25 15.09
N ASN A 548 0.36 13.39 16.38
CA ASN A 548 -0.65 13.55 17.42
C ASN A 548 -0.08 14.30 18.63
N VAL A 549 -0.96 14.68 19.56
CA VAL A 549 -0.60 15.24 20.86
C VAL A 549 -1.34 14.50 21.97
N TYR A 550 -0.71 14.36 23.12
CA TYR A 550 -1.34 13.77 24.31
C TYR A 550 -0.74 14.34 25.59
N GLU A 551 -1.46 14.20 26.69
CA GLU A 551 -1.05 14.60 28.02
C GLU A 551 -0.73 13.36 28.86
N ASP A 552 0.49 13.32 29.46
CA ASP A 552 1.05 12.18 30.21
C ASP A 552 1.61 12.57 31.60
N GLY A 553 1.17 13.71 32.16
CA GLY A 553 1.54 14.15 33.52
C GLY A 553 0.78 13.40 34.60
N GLU A 554 1.21 13.57 35.86
CA GLU A 554 0.54 13.00 37.02
C GLU A 554 -0.29 14.08 37.76
N PRO A 555 -1.57 13.85 38.01
CA PRO A 555 -2.40 14.80 38.78
C PRO A 555 -1.75 15.17 40.13
N GLY A 556 -1.60 16.46 40.39
CA GLY A 556 -0.94 17.00 41.57
C GLY A 556 0.57 17.17 41.49
N ARG A 557 1.19 16.78 40.37
CA ARG A 557 2.65 16.92 40.14
C ARG A 557 3.02 17.78 38.94
N GLY A 558 2.07 18.05 38.07
CA GLY A 558 2.26 18.84 36.88
C GLY A 558 1.65 18.22 35.64
N ALA A 559 1.50 19.01 34.59
CA ALA A 559 1.09 18.53 33.28
C ALA A 559 2.30 18.31 32.38
N ARG A 560 2.20 17.31 31.49
CA ARG A 560 3.21 16.98 30.48
C ARG A 560 2.56 16.73 29.15
N PHE A 561 2.67 17.70 28.26
CA PHE A 561 2.15 17.63 26.90
C PHE A 561 3.25 17.16 25.93
N ILE A 562 2.94 16.14 25.14
CA ILE A 562 3.87 15.56 24.16
C ILE A 562 3.26 15.65 22.77
N ILE A 563 3.90 16.43 21.88
CA ILE A 563 3.57 16.51 20.45
C ILE A 563 4.48 15.53 19.72
N LEU A 564 3.91 14.70 18.87
CA LEU A 564 4.61 13.77 17.98
C LEU A 564 4.45 14.23 16.54
N LEU A 565 5.56 14.40 15.82
CA LEU A 565 5.59 14.80 14.40
C LEU A 565 6.38 13.76 13.60
N PRO A 566 5.89 13.33 12.41
CA PRO A 566 6.67 12.46 11.54
C PRO A 566 7.95 13.14 11.07
N PHE A 567 9.06 12.41 11.07
CA PHE A 567 10.36 12.92 10.65
C PHE A 567 10.54 12.77 9.13
N TYR A 568 9.93 13.67 8.35
CA TYR A 568 10.01 13.65 6.90
C TYR A 568 11.34 14.24 6.40
N GLN A 569 12.17 13.43 5.73
CA GLN A 569 13.39 13.88 5.06
C GLN A 569 13.16 14.37 3.63
N VAL A 570 12.01 14.05 3.04
CA VAL A 570 11.52 14.50 1.74
C VAL A 570 10.18 15.19 1.97
N PRO A 571 9.84 16.28 1.26
CA PRO A 571 8.55 16.92 1.46
C PRO A 571 7.42 15.90 1.24
N PRO A 572 6.46 15.81 2.18
CA PRO A 572 5.26 15.00 1.94
C PRO A 572 4.55 15.56 0.70
N SER A 573 4.03 14.66 -0.15
CA SER A 573 3.27 15.05 -1.34
C SER A 573 2.10 15.95 -0.93
N GLU A 574 1.98 17.12 -1.55
CA GLU A 574 0.79 17.97 -1.39
C GLU A 574 -0.41 17.19 -2.00
N GLU A 575 -1.28 16.62 -1.15
CA GLU A 575 -2.59 16.10 -1.54
C GLU A 575 -3.65 17.20 -1.63
#